data_d70eff6842a65929c24ff046d498a70f
#
_entry.id   d70eff6842a65929c24ff046d498a70f
#
_cell.length_a   1.000
_cell.length_b   1.000
_cell.length_c   1.000
_cell.angle_alpha   90.00
_cell.angle_beta   90.00
_cell.angle_gamma   90.00
#
_symmetry.space_group_name_H-M   'P 1'
#
loop_
_entity.id
_entity.type
_entity.pdbx_description
1 polymer ?
#
loop_
_entity_poly.entity_id
_entity_poly.type
_entity_poly.pdbx_seq_one_letter_code
_entity_poly.pdbx_strand_id
1 'polypeptide(L)'
;RRQRQMCIRDRVPRDRRHQGLILPFTTADNINLASLPETATFGWERRGIAEQKARDWIEQLAIRPGRPGLPVRYMSGGNQQKAILARWLGTDARLFILDEPTLGVDIGARRDIYQRTRQLADQGRAVLVSSSDAPELLGLCDRILVLWRGALAANLPTRGLTLDALLVAINGGQEPSP
;
A
#
# COMPACT_ATOMS: atom_id res chain seq x y z
N ARG A 1 -7.58 -10.31 -30.56
CA ARG A 1 -7.98 -9.21 -29.63
C ARG A 1 -7.30 -9.52 -28.30
N ARG A 2 -6.08 -8.99 -28.08
CA ARG A 2 -5.50 -8.97 -26.74
C ARG A 2 -6.34 -8.01 -25.92
N GLN A 3 -7.15 -8.53 -25.01
CA GLN A 3 -7.71 -7.74 -23.92
C GLN A 3 -6.52 -7.07 -23.24
N ARG A 4 -6.46 -5.73 -23.33
CA ARG A 4 -5.69 -4.95 -22.36
C ARG A 4 -6.31 -5.30 -21.03
N GLN A 5 -5.67 -6.16 -20.27
CA GLN A 5 -5.99 -6.31 -18.86
C GLN A 5 -5.61 -4.97 -18.24
N MET A 6 -6.56 -4.05 -18.23
CA MET A 6 -6.49 -2.92 -17.30
C MET A 6 -6.28 -3.54 -15.93
N CYS A 7 -5.21 -3.14 -15.24
CA CYS A 7 -4.98 -3.57 -13.87
C CYS A 7 -6.19 -3.17 -13.05
N ILE A 8 -7.15 -4.10 -12.90
CA ILE A 8 -8.37 -3.86 -12.12
C ILE A 8 -8.00 -3.83 -10.65
N ARG A 9 -6.89 -4.47 -10.29
CA ARG A 9 -6.40 -4.59 -8.91
C ARG A 9 -4.88 -4.52 -8.86
N ASP A 10 -4.34 -3.83 -7.88
CA ASP A 10 -2.93 -3.81 -7.54
C ASP A 10 -2.74 -4.24 -6.08
N ARG A 11 -1.66 -4.95 -5.80
CA ARG A 11 -1.37 -5.48 -4.47
C ARG A 11 -0.04 -4.94 -3.94
N VAL A 12 -0.08 -4.36 -2.76
CA VAL A 12 1.10 -4.09 -1.93
C VAL A 12 1.31 -5.29 -1.01
N PRO A 13 2.37 -6.09 -1.20
CA PRO A 13 2.58 -7.31 -0.44
C PRO A 13 3.14 -7.01 0.95
N ARG A 14 2.86 -7.90 1.91
CA ARG A 14 3.41 -7.88 3.27
C ARG A 14 4.94 -7.94 3.27
N ASP A 15 5.51 -8.86 2.51
CA ASP A 15 6.97 -9.00 2.36
C ASP A 15 7.49 -8.04 1.29
N ARG A 16 7.79 -6.82 1.72
CA ARG A 16 8.30 -5.78 0.83
C ARG A 16 9.66 -6.10 0.22
N ARG A 17 10.52 -6.86 0.93
CA ARG A 17 11.89 -7.11 0.50
C ARG A 17 12.00 -8.18 -0.58
N HIS A 18 11.18 -9.23 -0.50
CA HIS A 18 11.24 -10.34 -1.44
C HIS A 18 10.16 -10.27 -2.52
N GLN A 19 9.02 -9.64 -2.23
CA GLN A 19 7.88 -9.59 -3.15
C GLN A 19 7.56 -8.17 -3.65
N GLY A 20 7.91 -7.16 -2.87
CA GLY A 20 7.53 -5.78 -3.16
C GLY A 20 8.60 -4.99 -3.92
N LEU A 21 9.88 -5.16 -3.62
CA LEU A 21 10.99 -4.36 -4.13
C LEU A 21 12.03 -5.21 -4.85
N ILE A 22 12.69 -4.59 -5.82
CA ILE A 22 13.94 -5.11 -6.38
C ILE A 22 15.07 -4.34 -5.71
N LEU A 23 15.62 -4.91 -4.62
CA LEU A 23 16.54 -4.23 -3.71
C LEU A 23 17.78 -3.60 -4.36
N PRO A 24 18.43 -4.20 -5.38
CA PRO A 24 19.56 -3.60 -6.09
C PRO A 24 19.16 -2.42 -6.98
N PHE A 25 17.89 -2.33 -7.38
CA PHE A 25 17.41 -1.30 -8.29
C PHE A 25 17.27 0.04 -7.57
N THR A 26 17.36 1.11 -8.35
CA THR A 26 17.19 2.47 -7.82
C THR A 26 15.77 2.72 -7.34
N THR A 27 15.59 3.79 -6.57
CA THR A 27 14.26 4.25 -6.13
C THR A 27 13.37 4.56 -7.33
N ALA A 28 13.91 5.23 -8.36
CA ALA A 28 13.18 5.55 -9.58
C ALA A 28 12.73 4.29 -10.33
N ASP A 29 13.63 3.32 -10.52
CA ASP A 29 13.29 2.06 -11.20
C ASP A 29 12.17 1.32 -10.45
N ASN A 30 12.28 1.26 -9.11
CA ASN A 30 11.27 0.61 -8.28
C ASN A 30 9.90 1.31 -8.35
N ILE A 31 9.86 2.64 -8.34
CA ILE A 31 8.62 3.41 -8.44
C ILE A 31 7.98 3.21 -9.82
N ASN A 32 8.76 3.27 -10.89
CA ASN A 32 8.25 3.24 -12.26
C ASN A 32 7.89 1.84 -12.77
N LEU A 33 8.23 0.78 -12.04
CA LEU A 33 8.10 -0.60 -12.49
C LEU A 33 6.68 -0.98 -12.96
N ALA A 34 5.64 -0.46 -12.31
CA ALA A 34 4.24 -0.72 -12.69
C ALA A 34 3.74 0.17 -13.83
N SER A 35 4.43 1.27 -14.12
CA SER A 35 4.05 2.26 -15.14
C SER A 35 5.05 2.34 -16.31
N LEU A 36 5.86 1.32 -16.52
CA LEU A 36 6.81 1.24 -17.64
C LEU A 36 6.17 1.56 -19.00
N PRO A 37 4.95 1.10 -19.34
CA PRO A 37 4.33 1.46 -20.62
C PRO A 37 4.12 2.96 -20.81
N GLU A 38 3.99 3.73 -19.75
CA GLU A 38 3.77 5.17 -19.79
C GLU A 38 5.10 5.95 -19.96
N THR A 39 6.20 5.35 -19.49
CA THR A 39 7.54 5.94 -19.53
C THR A 39 8.39 5.43 -20.69
N ALA A 40 7.88 4.46 -21.47
CA ALA A 40 8.58 3.87 -22.60
C ALA A 40 7.91 4.22 -23.95
N THR A 41 8.73 4.36 -25.02
CA THR A 41 8.26 4.52 -26.38
C THR A 41 9.04 3.54 -27.27
N PHE A 42 8.33 2.71 -28.04
CA PHE A 42 8.93 1.65 -28.88
C PHE A 42 9.88 0.70 -28.12
N GLY A 43 9.58 0.42 -26.83
CA GLY A 43 10.41 -0.44 -25.99
C GLY A 43 11.61 0.25 -25.33
N TRP A 44 11.84 1.53 -25.61
CA TRP A 44 12.90 2.32 -24.98
C TRP A 44 12.34 3.21 -23.88
N GLU A 45 12.91 3.10 -22.70
CA GLU A 45 12.55 3.97 -21.58
C GLU A 45 13.03 5.41 -21.80
N ARG A 46 12.13 6.36 -21.66
CA ARG A 46 12.44 7.79 -21.64
C ARG A 46 12.93 8.18 -20.26
N ARG A 47 14.22 8.01 -20.01
CA ARG A 47 14.83 8.23 -18.69
C ARG A 47 14.44 9.57 -18.05
N GLY A 48 14.40 10.66 -18.81
CA GLY A 48 14.01 11.98 -18.28
C GLY A 48 12.58 12.00 -17.75
N ILE A 49 11.63 11.37 -18.44
CA ILE A 49 10.22 11.27 -18.00
C ILE A 49 10.11 10.35 -16.78
N ALA A 50 10.76 9.21 -16.82
CA ALA A 50 10.77 8.25 -15.71
C ALA A 50 11.38 8.86 -14.44
N GLU A 51 12.49 9.59 -14.58
CA GLU A 51 13.14 10.24 -13.45
C GLU A 51 12.28 11.37 -12.88
N GLN A 52 11.65 12.20 -13.73
CA GLN A 52 10.75 13.26 -13.26
C GLN A 52 9.54 12.66 -12.51
N LYS A 53 8.88 11.66 -13.08
CA LYS A 53 7.78 10.96 -12.42
C LYS A 53 8.19 10.39 -11.05
N ALA A 54 9.37 9.81 -10.96
CA ALA A 54 9.89 9.32 -9.69
C ALA A 54 10.16 10.45 -8.69
N ARG A 55 10.70 11.61 -9.12
CA ARG A 55 10.89 12.78 -8.27
C ARG A 55 9.58 13.30 -7.71
N ASP A 56 8.54 13.37 -8.54
CA ASP A 56 7.21 13.82 -8.14
C ASP A 56 6.63 12.92 -7.03
N TRP A 57 6.76 11.60 -7.18
CA TRP A 57 6.34 10.65 -6.15
C TRP A 57 7.19 10.70 -4.89
N ILE A 58 8.51 10.88 -5.03
CA ILE A 58 9.43 11.04 -3.90
C ILE A 58 9.04 12.25 -3.06
N GLU A 59 8.71 13.36 -3.71
CA GLU A 59 8.26 14.58 -3.04
C GLU A 59 6.89 14.39 -2.39
N GLN A 60 5.88 13.91 -3.15
CA GLN A 60 4.51 13.72 -2.67
C GLN A 60 4.41 12.79 -1.46
N LEU A 61 5.24 11.74 -1.39
CA LEU A 61 5.26 10.79 -0.29
C LEU A 61 6.33 11.08 0.76
N ALA A 62 7.06 12.20 0.61
CA ALA A 62 8.17 12.58 1.47
C ALA A 62 9.16 11.40 1.68
N ILE A 63 9.56 10.73 0.59
CA ILE A 63 10.53 9.62 0.63
C ILE A 63 11.93 10.18 0.94
N ARG A 64 12.63 9.56 1.89
CA ARG A 64 13.96 10.00 2.30
C ARG A 64 14.99 8.85 2.20
N PRO A 65 16.24 9.13 1.76
CA PRO A 65 16.68 10.39 1.13
C PRO A 65 16.04 10.56 -0.26
N GLY A 66 15.72 11.81 -0.62
CA GLY A 66 15.01 12.16 -1.87
C GLY A 66 15.89 12.01 -3.14
N ARG A 67 16.57 10.90 -3.29
CA ARG A 67 17.50 10.61 -4.39
C ARG A 67 16.97 9.51 -5.30
N PRO A 68 16.45 9.84 -6.50
CA PRO A 68 15.90 8.84 -7.43
C PRO A 68 16.88 7.71 -7.78
N GLY A 69 18.16 8.03 -7.94
CA GLY A 69 19.21 7.07 -8.29
C GLY A 69 19.75 6.23 -7.13
N LEU A 70 19.26 6.43 -5.88
CA LEU A 70 19.72 5.62 -4.75
C LEU A 70 19.05 4.24 -4.79
N PRO A 71 19.82 3.13 -4.69
CA PRO A 71 19.24 1.80 -4.53
C PRO A 71 18.41 1.68 -3.27
N VAL A 72 17.19 1.10 -3.39
CA VAL A 72 16.22 1.04 -2.28
C VAL A 72 16.69 0.24 -1.08
N ARG A 73 17.68 -0.66 -1.24
CA ARG A 73 18.29 -1.41 -0.13
C ARG A 73 18.91 -0.51 0.96
N TYR A 74 19.30 0.71 0.61
CA TYR A 74 19.91 1.67 1.55
C TYR A 74 18.89 2.56 2.25
N MET A 75 17.60 2.36 2.00
CA MET A 75 16.53 3.13 2.62
C MET A 75 16.01 2.45 3.90
N SER A 76 15.45 3.26 4.80
CA SER A 76 14.70 2.73 5.95
C SER A 76 13.46 1.95 5.49
N GLY A 77 12.96 1.06 6.37
CA GLY A 77 11.76 0.27 6.07
C GLY A 77 10.54 1.12 5.69
N GLY A 78 10.34 2.25 6.37
CA GLY A 78 9.25 3.17 6.04
C GLY A 78 9.39 3.80 4.66
N ASN A 79 10.59 4.19 4.26
CA ASN A 79 10.82 4.74 2.92
C ASN A 79 10.74 3.67 1.82
N GLN A 80 11.15 2.43 2.11
CA GLN A 80 10.92 1.29 1.22
C GLN A 80 9.42 1.06 0.99
N GLN A 81 8.61 1.13 2.05
CA GLN A 81 7.16 0.98 1.96
C GLN A 81 6.52 2.10 1.14
N LYS A 82 6.95 3.35 1.36
CA LYS A 82 6.52 4.49 0.56
C LYS A 82 6.88 4.33 -0.93
N ALA A 83 8.05 3.77 -1.26
CA ALA A 83 8.45 3.51 -2.64
C ALA A 83 7.55 2.46 -3.32
N ILE A 84 7.14 1.40 -2.60
CA ILE A 84 6.16 0.44 -3.11
C ILE A 84 4.81 1.12 -3.31
N LEU A 85 4.37 1.93 -2.35
CA LEU A 85 3.11 2.65 -2.47
C LEU A 85 3.12 3.58 -3.68
N ALA A 86 4.22 4.34 -3.89
CA ALA A 86 4.42 5.20 -5.05
C ALA A 86 4.24 4.45 -6.37
N ARG A 87 4.79 3.23 -6.47
CA ARG A 87 4.66 2.37 -7.65
C ARG A 87 3.20 2.15 -8.02
N TRP A 88 2.37 1.83 -7.04
CA TRP A 88 0.98 1.45 -7.29
C TRP A 88 0.04 2.65 -7.39
N LEU A 89 0.31 3.73 -6.64
CA LEU A 89 -0.43 5.00 -6.76
C LEU A 89 -0.33 5.63 -8.16
N GLY A 90 0.76 5.35 -8.88
CA GLY A 90 0.97 5.80 -10.25
C GLY A 90 0.18 5.01 -11.30
N THR A 91 -0.70 4.07 -10.90
CA THR A 91 -1.50 3.25 -11.80
C THR A 91 -2.97 3.66 -11.82
N ASP A 92 -3.69 3.27 -12.87
CA ASP A 92 -5.15 3.49 -12.99
C ASP A 92 -5.98 2.37 -12.34
N ALA A 93 -5.44 1.69 -11.33
CA ALA A 93 -6.14 0.62 -10.64
C ALA A 93 -7.40 1.14 -9.95
N ARG A 94 -8.47 0.37 -10.04
CA ARG A 94 -9.75 0.65 -9.35
C ARG A 94 -9.83 0.02 -7.96
N LEU A 95 -9.04 -1.02 -7.72
CA LEU A 95 -8.95 -1.73 -6.44
C LEU A 95 -7.48 -1.85 -6.03
N PHE A 96 -7.17 -1.38 -4.84
CA PHE A 96 -5.89 -1.55 -4.17
C PHE A 96 -6.04 -2.57 -3.05
N ILE A 97 -5.13 -3.55 -2.99
CA ILE A 97 -5.05 -4.52 -1.90
C ILE A 97 -3.75 -4.23 -1.13
N LEU A 98 -3.89 -3.79 0.10
CA LEU A 98 -2.78 -3.44 0.99
C LEU A 98 -2.66 -4.52 2.06
N ASP A 99 -1.59 -5.30 2.01
CA ASP A 99 -1.35 -6.39 2.94
C ASP A 99 -0.28 -5.96 3.95
N GLU A 100 -0.68 -5.75 5.20
CA GLU A 100 0.15 -5.22 6.31
C GLU A 100 0.90 -3.93 5.90
N PRO A 101 0.21 -2.87 5.45
CA PRO A 101 0.84 -1.71 4.81
C PRO A 101 1.79 -0.93 5.72
N THR A 102 1.66 -1.06 7.03
CA THR A 102 2.47 -0.32 8.02
C THR A 102 3.37 -1.20 8.87
N LEU A 103 3.49 -2.48 8.54
CA LEU A 103 4.34 -3.41 9.28
C LEU A 103 5.81 -2.97 9.23
N GLY A 104 6.41 -2.75 10.42
CA GLY A 104 7.81 -2.32 10.55
C GLY A 104 8.08 -0.92 9.98
N VAL A 105 7.09 -0.04 10.08
CA VAL A 105 7.15 1.36 9.66
C VAL A 105 7.03 2.24 10.90
N ASP A 106 7.81 3.33 10.95
CA ASP A 106 7.73 4.30 12.05
C ASP A 106 6.41 5.08 12.04
N ILE A 107 6.08 5.72 13.18
CA ILE A 107 4.81 6.42 13.40
C ILE A 107 4.57 7.53 12.36
N GLY A 108 5.62 8.26 11.98
CA GLY A 108 5.52 9.35 11.01
C GLY A 108 5.16 8.81 9.62
N ALA A 109 5.85 7.77 9.17
CA ALA A 109 5.58 7.14 7.88
C ALA A 109 4.21 6.42 7.85
N ARG A 110 3.73 5.85 8.99
CA ARG A 110 2.35 5.30 9.09
C ARG A 110 1.30 6.36 8.76
N ARG A 111 1.44 7.54 9.36
CA ARG A 111 0.50 8.66 9.15
C ARG A 111 0.39 9.03 7.68
N ASP A 112 1.54 9.12 6.99
CA ASP A 112 1.57 9.44 5.56
C ASP A 112 0.88 8.34 4.73
N ILE A 113 1.09 7.06 5.06
CA ILE A 113 0.46 5.91 4.40
C ILE A 113 -1.06 5.98 4.59
N TYR A 114 -1.55 6.24 5.82
CA TYR A 114 -3.00 6.35 6.10
C TYR A 114 -3.63 7.47 5.30
N GLN A 115 -3.01 8.65 5.30
CA GLN A 115 -3.52 9.80 4.57
C GLN A 115 -3.64 9.49 3.06
N ARG A 116 -2.64 8.83 2.47
CA ARG A 116 -2.67 8.46 1.06
C ARG A 116 -3.71 7.38 0.76
N THR A 117 -3.86 6.42 1.66
CA THR A 117 -4.88 5.37 1.54
C THR A 117 -6.29 5.98 1.55
N ARG A 118 -6.56 6.93 2.45
CA ARG A 118 -7.84 7.67 2.47
C ARG A 118 -8.06 8.48 1.19
N GLN A 119 -7.05 9.17 0.70
CA GLN A 119 -7.14 9.93 -0.56
C GLN A 119 -7.52 9.04 -1.76
N LEU A 120 -7.07 7.79 -1.82
CA LEU A 120 -7.51 6.85 -2.86
C LEU A 120 -9.02 6.57 -2.75
N ALA A 121 -9.51 6.31 -1.54
CA ALA A 121 -10.92 6.06 -1.30
C ALA A 121 -11.78 7.30 -1.64
N ASP A 122 -11.34 8.50 -1.26
CA ASP A 122 -12.01 9.77 -1.57
C ASP A 122 -12.07 10.05 -3.09
N GLN A 123 -11.11 9.51 -3.86
CA GLN A 123 -11.12 9.53 -5.33
C GLN A 123 -12.03 8.47 -5.96
N GLY A 124 -12.80 7.73 -5.17
CA GLY A 124 -13.72 6.70 -5.64
C GLY A 124 -13.05 5.35 -5.96
N ARG A 125 -11.83 5.13 -5.51
CA ARG A 125 -11.14 3.85 -5.65
C ARG A 125 -11.45 2.94 -4.47
N ALA A 126 -11.59 1.65 -4.72
CA ALA A 126 -11.78 0.67 -3.65
C ALA A 126 -10.40 0.31 -3.02
N VAL A 127 -10.34 0.27 -1.68
CA VAL A 127 -9.14 -0.14 -0.95
C VAL A 127 -9.50 -1.27 0.01
N LEU A 128 -8.82 -2.39 -0.13
CA LEU A 128 -8.89 -3.53 0.79
C LEU A 128 -7.60 -3.57 1.61
N VAL A 129 -7.73 -3.39 2.92
CA VAL A 129 -6.59 -3.45 3.86
C VAL A 129 -6.67 -4.75 4.65
N SER A 130 -5.56 -5.50 4.67
CA SER A 130 -5.35 -6.62 5.58
C SER A 130 -4.31 -6.18 6.61
N SER A 131 -4.66 -6.20 7.89
CA SER A 131 -3.75 -5.82 8.97
C SER A 131 -4.02 -6.64 10.22
N SER A 132 -2.95 -6.93 10.96
CA SER A 132 -2.99 -7.51 12.31
C SER A 132 -3.14 -6.44 13.41
N ASP A 133 -3.03 -5.17 13.05
CA ASP A 133 -3.15 -4.01 13.97
C ASP A 133 -4.61 -3.54 14.00
N ALA A 134 -5.39 -4.02 14.98
CA ALA A 134 -6.81 -3.67 15.13
C ALA A 134 -7.07 -2.15 15.25
N PRO A 135 -6.27 -1.36 16.01
CA PRO A 135 -6.34 0.09 15.98
C PRO A 135 -6.15 0.70 14.60
N GLU A 136 -5.25 0.15 13.77
CA GLU A 136 -5.07 0.60 12.38
C GLU A 136 -6.36 0.45 11.57
N LEU A 137 -7.01 -0.71 11.65
CA LEU A 137 -8.24 -0.99 10.93
C LEU A 137 -9.37 -0.05 11.36
N LEU A 138 -9.53 0.19 12.66
CA LEU A 138 -10.53 1.13 13.19
C LEU A 138 -10.31 2.57 12.70
N GLY A 139 -9.06 3.01 12.62
CA GLY A 139 -8.73 4.37 12.20
C GLY A 139 -8.76 4.59 10.68
N LEU A 140 -8.56 3.52 9.90
CA LEU A 140 -8.36 3.61 8.46
C LEU A 140 -9.56 3.17 7.64
N CYS A 141 -10.30 2.14 8.07
CA CYS A 141 -11.33 1.50 7.28
C CYS A 141 -12.73 2.02 7.61
N ASP A 142 -13.65 1.99 6.65
CA ASP A 142 -15.07 2.30 6.87
C ASP A 142 -15.85 1.05 7.33
N ARG A 143 -15.29 -0.15 7.04
CA ARG A 143 -15.88 -1.44 7.34
C ARG A 143 -14.77 -2.47 7.57
N ILE A 144 -14.98 -3.35 8.54
CA ILE A 144 -14.05 -4.43 8.87
C ILE A 144 -14.75 -5.78 8.64
N LEU A 145 -14.08 -6.66 7.91
CA LEU A 145 -14.47 -8.04 7.72
C LEU A 145 -13.59 -8.92 8.61
N VAL A 146 -14.19 -9.68 9.51
CA VAL A 146 -13.49 -10.62 10.37
C VAL A 146 -13.62 -12.02 9.77
N LEU A 147 -12.47 -12.64 9.47
CA LEU A 147 -12.38 -14.01 8.99
C LEU A 147 -11.95 -14.92 10.14
N TRP A 148 -12.70 -15.97 10.38
CA TRP A 148 -12.40 -16.97 11.39
C TRP A 148 -12.52 -18.38 10.80
N ARG A 149 -11.46 -19.18 10.91
CA ARG A 149 -11.41 -20.57 10.40
C ARG A 149 -11.89 -20.71 8.94
N GLY A 150 -11.54 -19.76 8.09
CA GLY A 150 -11.89 -19.77 6.67
C GLY A 150 -13.28 -19.29 6.32
N ALA A 151 -14.08 -18.85 7.29
CA ALA A 151 -15.40 -18.27 7.08
C ALA A 151 -15.46 -16.80 7.48
N LEU A 152 -16.41 -16.06 6.90
CA LEU A 152 -16.71 -14.68 7.32
C LEU A 152 -17.48 -14.74 8.63
N ALA A 153 -16.81 -14.39 9.74
CA ALA A 153 -17.40 -14.39 11.09
C ALA A 153 -18.18 -13.11 11.39
N ALA A 154 -17.69 -11.95 10.92
CA ALA A 154 -18.36 -10.68 11.14
C ALA A 154 -18.11 -9.69 9.99
N ASN A 155 -19.05 -8.76 9.83
CA ASN A 155 -19.00 -7.63 8.88
C ASN A 155 -19.45 -6.38 9.62
N LEU A 156 -18.50 -5.59 10.08
CA LEU A 156 -18.69 -4.52 11.06
C LEU A 156 -18.42 -3.15 10.43
N PRO A 157 -19.39 -2.22 10.42
CA PRO A 157 -19.09 -0.83 10.14
C PRO A 157 -18.24 -0.26 11.29
N THR A 158 -17.21 0.55 10.97
CA THR A 158 -16.30 1.10 11.98
C THR A 158 -16.92 2.24 12.79
N ARG A 159 -17.97 2.87 12.26
CA ARG A 159 -18.65 3.98 12.95
C ARG A 159 -19.27 3.49 14.26
N GLY A 160 -18.73 3.96 15.39
CA GLY A 160 -19.17 3.57 16.72
C GLY A 160 -18.64 2.22 17.22
N LEU A 161 -17.80 1.54 16.43
CA LEU A 161 -17.15 0.30 16.84
C LEU A 161 -15.98 0.60 17.80
N THR A 162 -16.00 -0.03 18.98
CA THR A 162 -14.91 0.08 19.95
C THR A 162 -13.82 -0.96 19.66
N LEU A 163 -12.62 -0.71 20.17
CA LEU A 163 -11.51 -1.66 20.05
C LEU A 163 -11.85 -2.99 20.72
N ASP A 164 -12.45 -2.96 21.90
CA ASP A 164 -12.84 -4.16 22.65
C ASP A 164 -13.85 -5.00 21.88
N ALA A 165 -14.87 -4.38 21.31
CA ALA A 165 -15.86 -5.07 20.48
C ALA A 165 -15.23 -5.72 19.24
N LEU A 166 -14.24 -5.04 18.61
CA LEU A 166 -13.51 -5.61 17.50
C LEU A 166 -12.65 -6.80 17.93
N LEU A 167 -11.94 -6.70 19.05
CA LEU A 167 -11.11 -7.79 19.59
C LEU A 167 -11.96 -9.02 19.96
N VAL A 168 -13.13 -8.83 20.55
CA VAL A 168 -14.09 -9.93 20.81
C VAL A 168 -14.50 -10.59 19.50
N ALA A 169 -14.82 -9.83 18.47
CA ALA A 169 -15.19 -10.38 17.17
C ALA A 169 -14.03 -11.17 16.52
N ILE A 170 -12.80 -10.66 16.59
CA ILE A 170 -11.58 -11.32 16.06
C ILE A 170 -11.34 -12.66 16.77
N ASN A 171 -11.61 -12.75 18.07
CA ASN A 171 -11.44 -13.96 18.88
C ASN A 171 -12.65 -14.94 18.76
N GLY A 172 -13.49 -14.76 17.75
CA GLY A 172 -14.65 -15.65 17.52
C GLY A 172 -15.78 -15.46 18.52
N GLY A 173 -15.93 -14.27 19.11
CA GLY A 173 -16.95 -13.97 20.10
C GLY A 173 -16.61 -14.42 21.53
N GLN A 174 -15.41 -14.94 21.75
CA GLN A 174 -14.93 -15.26 23.10
C GLN A 174 -14.23 -14.03 23.68
N GLU A 175 -14.61 -13.61 24.88
CA GLU A 175 -13.85 -12.60 25.61
C GLU A 175 -12.41 -13.10 25.84
N PRO A 176 -11.38 -12.23 25.73
CA PRO A 176 -10.02 -12.63 26.08
C PRO A 176 -10.03 -13.13 27.53
N SER A 177 -9.54 -14.33 27.75
CA SER A 177 -9.34 -14.87 29.11
C SER A 177 -8.43 -13.93 29.90
N PRO A 178 -8.74 -13.66 31.18
CA PRO A 178 -7.99 -12.73 32.02
C PRO A 178 -6.54 -13.15 32.22
#